data_07e99e791e92ba4f7e72542c57ef2c60
#
_entry.id   07e99e791e92ba4f7e72542c57ef2c60
#
_cell.length_a   1.000
_cell.length_b   1.000
_cell.length_c   1.000
_cell.angle_alpha   90.00
_cell.angle_beta   90.00
_cell.angle_gamma   90.00
#
_symmetry.space_group_name_H-M   'P 1'
#
loop_
_entity.id
_entity.type
_entity.pdbx_description
1 polymer ?
#
loop_
_entity_poly.entity_id
_entity_poly.type
_entity_poly.pdbx_seq_one_letter_code
_entity_poly.pdbx_strand_id
1 'polypeptide(L)'
;QMLREMIDRELVSFFTPASSSSKSEGGVKEFAEDVGAKVLPALVSKAFFGRPKAVSFATETFCLFVEMEQSELAIEVLSKASGHKVPKVALAASKCLALACEQFGCGKRGALNWMKCLDGAKEAIGHRDEKVRNEGKRVIVECAKWVGDQVVMKKMKDKLSKTMKGEVEASLAK
;
A
#
# COMPACT_ATOMS: atom_id res chain seq x y z
N GLN A 1 -2.25 20.43 7.63
CA GLN A 1 -2.17 20.69 9.08
C GLN A 1 -3.53 20.46 9.74
N MET A 2 -4.61 21.09 9.26
CA MET A 2 -5.99 20.95 9.77
C MET A 2 -6.53 19.49 9.74
N LEU A 3 -6.26 18.72 8.67
CA LEU A 3 -6.69 17.31 8.58
C LEU A 3 -5.94 16.41 9.56
N ARG A 4 -4.64 16.66 9.78
CA ARG A 4 -3.83 15.96 10.76
C ARG A 4 -4.30 16.27 12.18
N GLU A 5 -4.59 17.54 12.48
CA GLU A 5 -5.13 17.96 13.79
C GLU A 5 -6.55 17.43 14.04
N MET A 6 -7.38 17.28 13.01
CA MET A 6 -8.69 16.60 13.13
C MET A 6 -8.53 15.11 13.39
N ILE A 7 -7.66 14.44 12.64
CA ILE A 7 -7.39 13.00 12.82
C ILE A 7 -6.76 12.77 14.19
N ASP A 8 -5.78 13.57 14.60
CA ASP A 8 -5.13 13.45 15.91
C ASP A 8 -6.12 13.76 17.06
N ARG A 9 -7.00 14.74 16.94
CA ARG A 9 -8.02 15.04 17.98
C ARG A 9 -9.08 13.97 18.09
N GLU A 10 -9.60 13.47 16.99
CA GLU A 10 -10.62 12.42 17.03
C GLU A 10 -10.03 11.06 17.44
N LEU A 11 -8.86 10.70 16.92
CA LEU A 11 -8.17 9.46 17.30
C LEU A 11 -7.69 9.50 18.77
N VAL A 12 -7.10 10.61 19.24
CA VAL A 12 -6.64 10.73 20.64
C VAL A 12 -7.81 10.71 21.63
N SER A 13 -8.99 11.27 21.28
CA SER A 13 -10.17 11.18 22.14
C SER A 13 -10.74 9.76 22.26
N PHE A 14 -10.49 8.90 21.25
CA PHE A 14 -10.87 7.47 21.28
C PHE A 14 -9.81 6.58 21.96
N PHE A 15 -8.54 6.99 21.97
CA PHE A 15 -7.43 6.23 22.54
C PHE A 15 -7.06 6.60 23.98
N THR A 16 -7.81 7.48 24.66
CA THR A 16 -7.67 7.61 26.12
C THR A 16 -8.16 6.31 26.77
N PRO A 17 -7.28 5.55 27.46
CA PRO A 17 -7.66 4.28 28.06
C PRO A 17 -8.60 4.56 29.23
N ALA A 18 -9.89 4.47 28.98
CA ALA A 18 -10.86 4.23 30.04
C ALA A 18 -10.64 2.80 30.53
N SER A 19 -10.12 2.67 31.72
CA SER A 19 -9.90 1.41 32.43
C SER A 19 -11.14 0.51 32.33
N SER A 20 -10.87 -0.79 31.99
CA SER A 20 -11.78 -1.94 32.08
C SER A 20 -12.75 -2.17 30.92
N SER A 21 -12.42 -3.11 30.10
CA SER A 21 -13.16 -4.35 29.73
C SER A 21 -12.88 -4.78 28.28
N SER A 22 -12.64 -6.05 28.10
CA SER A 22 -12.32 -6.80 26.88
C SER A 22 -13.37 -6.72 25.74
N LYS A 23 -14.34 -5.86 25.82
CA LYS A 23 -15.37 -5.60 24.79
C LYS A 23 -15.06 -4.41 23.86
N SER A 24 -14.02 -3.61 24.14
CA SER A 24 -13.71 -2.40 23.35
C SER A 24 -12.87 -2.62 22.10
N GLU A 25 -12.06 -3.68 22.03
CA GLU A 25 -11.18 -3.94 20.87
C GLU A 25 -11.95 -4.26 19.59
N GLY A 26 -13.07 -5.00 19.68
CA GLY A 26 -13.90 -5.30 18.53
C GLY A 26 -14.53 -4.06 17.89
N GLY A 27 -15.02 -3.13 18.71
CA GLY A 27 -15.67 -1.90 18.23
C GLY A 27 -14.72 -0.93 17.54
N VAL A 28 -13.46 -0.84 17.99
CA VAL A 28 -12.45 0.03 17.37
C VAL A 28 -12.02 -0.51 16.00
N LYS A 29 -11.85 -1.83 15.86
CA LYS A 29 -11.51 -2.46 14.58
C LYS A 29 -12.63 -2.29 13.56
N GLU A 30 -13.87 -2.54 13.94
CA GLU A 30 -15.03 -2.38 13.08
C GLU A 30 -15.21 -0.92 12.64
N PHE A 31 -15.02 0.06 13.55
CA PHE A 31 -15.03 1.48 13.22
C PHE A 31 -13.91 1.86 12.25
N ALA A 32 -12.68 1.39 12.49
CA ALA A 32 -11.54 1.66 11.61
C ALA A 32 -11.74 1.07 10.21
N GLU A 33 -12.35 -0.10 10.11
CA GLU A 33 -12.69 -0.75 8.84
C GLU A 33 -13.76 0.06 8.09
N ASP A 34 -14.83 0.48 8.74
CA ASP A 34 -15.93 1.27 8.13
C ASP A 34 -15.43 2.64 7.66
N VAL A 35 -14.60 3.33 8.47
CA VAL A 35 -13.96 4.60 8.10
C VAL A 35 -12.98 4.39 6.95
N GLY A 36 -12.14 3.38 7.03
CA GLY A 36 -11.16 3.04 5.99
C GLY A 36 -11.82 2.75 4.64
N ALA A 37 -12.91 1.99 4.64
CA ALA A 37 -13.65 1.66 3.43
C ALA A 37 -14.19 2.91 2.68
N LYS A 38 -14.43 4.00 3.39
CA LYS A 38 -14.89 5.28 2.83
C LYS A 38 -13.74 6.22 2.49
N VAL A 39 -12.76 6.32 3.39
CA VAL A 39 -11.65 7.29 3.28
C VAL A 39 -10.61 6.88 2.23
N LEU A 40 -10.16 5.62 2.22
CA LEU A 40 -9.09 5.20 1.34
C LEU A 40 -9.42 5.33 -0.16
N PRO A 41 -10.62 4.94 -0.67
CA PRO A 41 -10.99 5.21 -2.05
C PRO A 41 -11.13 6.72 -2.35
N ALA A 42 -11.58 7.52 -1.38
CA ALA A 42 -11.66 8.97 -1.55
C ALA A 42 -10.27 9.62 -1.66
N LEU A 43 -9.27 9.14 -0.93
CA LEU A 43 -7.88 9.59 -1.06
C LEU A 43 -7.33 9.28 -2.46
N VAL A 44 -7.58 8.08 -2.99
CA VAL A 44 -7.17 7.72 -4.36
C VAL A 44 -7.82 8.65 -5.38
N SER A 45 -9.14 8.87 -5.27
CA SER A 45 -9.89 9.64 -6.25
C SER A 45 -9.64 11.15 -6.21
N LYS A 46 -9.20 11.69 -5.06
CA LYS A 46 -9.02 13.14 -4.86
C LYS A 46 -7.57 13.53 -4.61
N ALA A 47 -6.90 12.87 -3.67
CA ALA A 47 -5.58 13.30 -3.22
C ALA A 47 -4.46 12.85 -4.19
N PHE A 48 -4.54 11.68 -4.80
CA PHE A 48 -3.55 11.21 -5.78
C PHE A 48 -3.59 12.00 -7.10
N PHE A 49 -4.68 12.68 -7.40
CA PHE A 49 -4.73 13.69 -8.46
C PHE A 49 -4.15 15.04 -8.04
N GLY A 50 -3.98 15.25 -6.75
CA GLY A 50 -3.66 16.53 -6.15
C GLY A 50 -2.23 16.99 -6.34
N ARG A 51 -1.86 18.03 -5.58
CA ARG A 51 -0.48 18.54 -5.50
C ARG A 51 0.41 17.55 -4.72
N PRO A 52 1.75 17.62 -4.85
CA PRO A 52 2.67 16.70 -4.16
C PRO A 52 2.41 16.58 -2.65
N LYS A 53 2.10 17.65 -1.96
CA LYS A 53 1.74 17.62 -0.53
C LYS A 53 0.49 16.78 -0.25
N ALA A 54 -0.54 16.86 -1.10
CA ALA A 54 -1.75 16.06 -0.93
C ALA A 54 -1.46 14.57 -1.14
N VAL A 55 -0.60 14.24 -2.11
CA VAL A 55 -0.15 12.87 -2.35
C VAL A 55 0.64 12.34 -1.14
N SER A 56 1.53 13.17 -0.55
CA SER A 56 2.29 12.79 0.65
C SER A 56 1.36 12.47 1.83
N PHE A 57 0.41 13.37 2.14
CA PHE A 57 -0.56 13.13 3.20
C PHE A 57 -1.43 11.89 2.96
N ALA A 58 -1.85 11.65 1.72
CA ALA A 58 -2.57 10.44 1.39
C ALA A 58 -1.73 9.19 1.64
N THR A 59 -0.44 9.21 1.24
CA THR A 59 0.49 8.11 1.48
C THR A 59 0.68 7.86 2.99
N GLU A 60 0.89 8.91 3.78
CA GLU A 60 0.97 8.83 5.24
C GLU A 60 -0.30 8.23 5.85
N THR A 61 -1.47 8.65 5.34
CA THR A 61 -2.76 8.10 5.79
C THR A 61 -2.87 6.59 5.48
N PHE A 62 -2.46 6.14 4.29
CA PHE A 62 -2.43 4.70 3.99
C PHE A 62 -1.52 3.93 4.95
N CYS A 63 -0.33 4.47 5.28
CA CYS A 63 0.57 3.87 6.26
C CYS A 63 -0.07 3.77 7.65
N LEU A 64 -0.77 4.81 8.10
CA LEU A 64 -1.52 4.78 9.37
C LEU A 64 -2.59 3.69 9.40
N PHE A 65 -3.33 3.47 8.30
CA PHE A 65 -4.29 2.35 8.24
C PHE A 65 -3.60 0.99 8.31
N VAL A 66 -2.39 0.84 7.78
CA VAL A 66 -1.60 -0.39 7.93
C VAL A 66 -1.21 -0.58 9.40
N GLU A 67 -0.75 0.46 10.10
CA GLU A 67 -0.41 0.44 11.53
C GLU A 67 -1.62 0.10 12.41
N MET A 68 -2.83 0.53 12.00
CA MET A 68 -4.10 0.22 12.66
C MET A 68 -4.64 -1.19 12.33
N GLU A 69 -3.81 -2.09 11.84
CA GLU A 69 -4.17 -3.47 11.44
C GLU A 69 -5.20 -3.56 10.29
N GLN A 70 -5.40 -2.47 9.53
CA GLN A 70 -6.26 -2.41 8.34
C GLN A 70 -5.48 -2.63 7.04
N SER A 71 -4.40 -3.41 7.09
CA SER A 71 -3.48 -3.63 5.97
C SER A 71 -4.16 -4.26 4.75
N GLU A 72 -5.08 -5.19 4.96
CA GLU A 72 -5.81 -5.86 3.88
C GLU A 72 -6.61 -4.89 3.03
N LEU A 73 -7.37 -4.00 3.68
CA LEU A 73 -8.16 -2.97 3.02
C LEU A 73 -7.28 -1.94 2.30
N ALA A 74 -6.23 -1.46 2.97
CA ALA A 74 -5.30 -0.48 2.40
C ALA A 74 -4.64 -1.03 1.12
N ILE A 75 -4.15 -2.27 1.15
CA ILE A 75 -3.50 -2.90 0.01
C ILE A 75 -4.48 -3.19 -1.12
N GLU A 76 -5.69 -3.61 -0.83
CA GLU A 76 -6.71 -3.84 -1.86
C GLU A 76 -7.02 -2.56 -2.64
N VAL A 77 -7.19 -1.44 -1.95
CA VAL A 77 -7.43 -0.14 -2.58
C VAL A 77 -6.22 0.31 -3.40
N LEU A 78 -5.00 0.19 -2.87
CA LEU A 78 -3.77 0.55 -3.58
C LEU A 78 -3.52 -0.33 -4.80
N SER A 79 -3.75 -1.65 -4.69
CA SER A 79 -3.58 -2.59 -5.79
C SER A 79 -4.51 -2.27 -6.97
N LYS A 80 -5.79 -2.00 -6.69
CA LYS A 80 -6.74 -1.54 -7.72
C LYS A 80 -6.31 -0.21 -8.34
N ALA A 81 -5.84 0.73 -7.52
CA ALA A 81 -5.41 2.05 -7.97
C ALA A 81 -4.10 2.01 -8.79
N SER A 82 -3.24 1.00 -8.61
CA SER A 82 -2.02 0.82 -9.39
C SER A 82 -2.29 0.54 -10.87
N GLY A 83 -3.46 0.00 -11.23
CA GLY A 83 -3.95 -0.16 -12.60
C GLY A 83 -4.76 1.03 -13.14
N HIS A 84 -4.84 2.14 -12.42
CA HIS A 84 -5.69 3.27 -12.81
C HIS A 84 -5.27 3.88 -14.15
N LYS A 85 -6.25 4.20 -15.02
CA LYS A 85 -6.00 4.73 -16.38
C LYS A 85 -5.19 6.04 -16.41
N VAL A 86 -5.28 6.86 -15.37
CA VAL A 86 -4.54 8.10 -15.22
C VAL A 86 -3.16 7.81 -14.62
N PRO A 87 -2.05 8.05 -15.36
CA PRO A 87 -0.70 7.68 -14.93
C PRO A 87 -0.30 8.28 -13.57
N LYS A 88 -0.75 9.50 -13.28
CA LYS A 88 -0.45 10.19 -12.03
C LYS A 88 -1.00 9.44 -10.81
N VAL A 89 -2.22 8.94 -10.90
CA VAL A 89 -2.87 8.16 -9.84
C VAL A 89 -2.20 6.80 -9.69
N ALA A 90 -2.01 6.09 -10.81
CA ALA A 90 -1.34 4.79 -10.82
C ALA A 90 0.08 4.89 -10.23
N LEU A 91 0.83 5.94 -10.59
CA LEU A 91 2.16 6.19 -10.05
C LEU A 91 2.15 6.43 -8.54
N ALA A 92 1.22 7.28 -8.06
CA ALA A 92 1.11 7.56 -6.63
C ALA A 92 0.73 6.31 -5.84
N ALA A 93 -0.23 5.53 -6.34
CA ALA A 93 -0.65 4.27 -5.72
C ALA A 93 0.48 3.23 -5.68
N SER A 94 1.19 3.03 -6.81
CA SER A 94 2.30 2.08 -6.88
C SER A 94 3.47 2.48 -5.99
N LYS A 95 3.78 3.79 -5.88
CA LYS A 95 4.78 4.32 -4.93
C LYS A 95 4.37 4.08 -3.49
N CYS A 96 3.11 4.35 -3.15
CA CYS A 96 2.58 4.11 -1.81
C CYS A 96 2.66 2.62 -1.46
N LEU A 97 2.29 1.74 -2.39
CA LEU A 97 2.38 0.30 -2.21
C LEU A 97 3.83 -0.18 -2.00
N ALA A 98 4.78 0.34 -2.80
CA ALA A 98 6.20 0.01 -2.64
C ALA A 98 6.73 0.48 -1.27
N LEU A 99 6.38 1.69 -0.85
CA LEU A 99 6.75 2.23 0.46
C LEU A 99 6.16 1.40 1.60
N ALA A 100 4.89 1.00 1.50
CA ALA A 100 4.26 0.15 2.50
C ALA A 100 4.99 -1.21 2.61
N CYS A 101 5.36 -1.84 1.48
CA CYS A 101 6.14 -3.08 1.49
C CYS A 101 7.52 -2.90 2.13
N GLU A 102 8.18 -1.77 1.89
CA GLU A 102 9.47 -1.43 2.48
C GLU A 102 9.38 -1.23 3.99
N GLN A 103 8.39 -0.48 4.48
CA GLN A 103 8.25 -0.10 5.89
C GLN A 103 7.68 -1.21 6.77
N PHE A 104 6.64 -1.89 6.30
CA PHE A 104 5.89 -2.85 7.13
C PHE A 104 6.21 -4.30 6.81
N GLY A 105 6.92 -4.55 5.72
CA GLY A 105 7.27 -5.90 5.29
C GLY A 105 6.10 -6.73 4.79
N CYS A 106 6.42 -7.87 4.20
CA CYS A 106 5.48 -8.75 3.54
C CYS A 106 5.57 -10.20 4.06
N GLY A 107 4.46 -10.92 3.98
CA GLY A 107 4.42 -12.36 4.30
C GLY A 107 4.42 -12.65 5.81
N LYS A 108 4.96 -13.81 6.21
CA LYS A 108 4.89 -14.30 7.61
C LYS A 108 5.60 -13.40 8.63
N ARG A 109 6.56 -12.58 8.20
CA ARG A 109 7.38 -11.71 9.05
C ARG A 109 6.98 -10.24 8.95
N GLY A 110 6.02 -9.91 8.08
CA GLY A 110 5.56 -8.54 7.84
C GLY A 110 4.05 -8.41 8.00
N ALA A 111 3.57 -7.18 8.03
CA ALA A 111 2.15 -6.86 8.21
C ALA A 111 1.33 -7.06 6.94
N LEU A 112 1.97 -7.16 5.75
CA LEU A 112 1.29 -7.12 4.47
C LEU A 112 1.16 -8.50 3.83
N ASN A 113 0.00 -8.72 3.19
CA ASN A 113 -0.21 -9.89 2.35
C ASN A 113 0.54 -9.72 1.02
N TRP A 114 1.71 -10.39 0.90
CA TRP A 114 2.57 -10.29 -0.26
C TRP A 114 1.90 -10.67 -1.59
N MET A 115 0.92 -11.58 -1.58
CA MET A 115 0.20 -11.97 -2.78
C MET A 115 -0.66 -10.82 -3.31
N LYS A 116 -1.36 -10.11 -2.42
CA LYS A 116 -2.13 -8.92 -2.78
C LYS A 116 -1.21 -7.77 -3.24
N CYS A 117 -0.03 -7.62 -2.61
CA CYS A 117 0.97 -6.64 -3.07
C CYS A 117 1.45 -6.96 -4.50
N LEU A 118 1.71 -8.25 -4.81
CA LEU A 118 2.08 -8.66 -6.15
C LEU A 118 0.95 -8.48 -7.17
N ASP A 119 -0.31 -8.57 -6.77
CA ASP A 119 -1.43 -8.27 -7.68
C ASP A 119 -1.42 -6.79 -8.07
N GLY A 120 -1.18 -5.88 -7.13
CA GLY A 120 -0.95 -4.47 -7.45
C GLY A 120 0.29 -4.22 -8.32
N ALA A 121 1.37 -4.96 -8.08
CA ALA A 121 2.56 -4.89 -8.93
C ALA A 121 2.29 -5.36 -10.37
N LYS A 122 1.45 -6.40 -10.58
CA LYS A 122 1.05 -6.86 -11.92
C LYS A 122 0.29 -5.78 -12.69
N GLU A 123 -0.65 -5.10 -12.02
CA GLU A 123 -1.38 -3.98 -12.60
C GLU A 123 -0.43 -2.84 -13.00
N ALA A 124 0.51 -2.48 -12.11
CA ALA A 124 1.50 -1.44 -12.37
C ALA A 124 2.44 -1.80 -13.54
N ILE A 125 2.92 -3.04 -13.63
CA ILE A 125 3.80 -3.51 -14.71
C ILE A 125 3.10 -3.50 -16.06
N GLY A 126 1.81 -3.80 -16.10
CA GLY A 126 0.98 -3.74 -17.30
C GLY A 126 0.67 -2.32 -17.77
N HIS A 127 1.02 -1.29 -17.00
CA HIS A 127 0.67 0.08 -17.31
C HIS A 127 1.49 0.65 -18.47
N ARG A 128 0.88 1.52 -19.30
CA ARG A 128 1.52 2.17 -20.45
C ARG A 128 2.66 3.13 -20.06
N ASP A 129 2.57 3.76 -18.90
CA ASP A 129 3.56 4.71 -18.39
C ASP A 129 4.75 3.96 -17.77
N GLU A 130 5.97 4.32 -18.20
CA GLU A 130 7.20 3.68 -17.73
C GLU A 130 7.47 3.89 -16.24
N LYS A 131 7.16 5.09 -15.73
CA LYS A 131 7.36 5.40 -14.30
C LYS A 131 6.51 4.51 -13.41
N VAL A 132 5.26 4.22 -13.84
CA VAL A 132 4.38 3.28 -13.14
C VAL A 132 4.96 1.87 -13.17
N ARG A 133 5.44 1.41 -14.35
CA ARG A 133 6.07 0.09 -14.47
C ARG A 133 7.31 -0.04 -13.57
N ASN A 134 8.10 1.02 -13.45
CA ASN A 134 9.28 1.04 -12.58
C ASN A 134 8.90 0.90 -11.10
N GLU A 135 7.85 1.57 -10.64
CA GLU A 135 7.35 1.36 -9.27
C GLU A 135 6.76 -0.05 -9.08
N GLY A 136 6.09 -0.60 -10.07
CA GLY A 136 5.66 -2.00 -10.03
C GLY A 136 6.83 -2.98 -9.86
N LYS A 137 7.96 -2.76 -10.55
CA LYS A 137 9.19 -3.53 -10.33
C LYS A 137 9.73 -3.35 -8.91
N ARG A 138 9.69 -2.12 -8.36
CA ARG A 138 10.10 -1.85 -6.99
C ARG A 138 9.26 -2.64 -5.98
N VAL A 139 7.93 -2.70 -6.14
CA VAL A 139 7.06 -3.53 -5.28
C VAL A 139 7.50 -4.99 -5.31
N ILE A 140 7.85 -5.54 -6.48
CA ILE A 140 8.33 -6.93 -6.59
C ILE A 140 9.64 -7.12 -5.82
N VAL A 141 10.59 -6.19 -5.96
CA VAL A 141 11.87 -6.23 -5.24
C VAL A 141 11.65 -6.17 -3.73
N GLU A 142 10.81 -5.26 -3.25
CA GLU A 142 10.51 -5.16 -1.82
C GLU A 142 9.83 -6.44 -1.29
N CYS A 143 8.84 -6.99 -2.01
CA CYS A 143 8.25 -8.28 -1.64
C CYS A 143 9.28 -9.42 -1.60
N ALA A 144 10.23 -9.45 -2.54
CA ALA A 144 11.23 -10.49 -2.63
C ALA A 144 12.21 -10.47 -1.45
N LYS A 145 12.59 -9.31 -0.95
CA LYS A 145 13.42 -9.16 0.27
C LYS A 145 12.79 -9.84 1.50
N TRP A 146 11.48 -9.91 1.58
CA TRP A 146 10.76 -10.48 2.72
C TRP A 146 10.36 -11.95 2.52
N VAL A 147 9.97 -12.33 1.32
CA VAL A 147 9.39 -13.65 1.02
C VAL A 147 10.43 -14.59 0.39
N GLY A 148 11.43 -14.02 -0.25
CA GLY A 148 12.47 -14.72 -0.99
C GLY A 148 12.30 -14.63 -2.50
N ASP A 149 13.42 -14.38 -3.18
CA ASP A 149 13.49 -14.09 -4.62
C ASP A 149 12.85 -15.18 -5.47
N GLN A 150 13.19 -16.44 -5.21
CA GLN A 150 12.72 -17.57 -6.01
C GLN A 150 11.19 -17.71 -5.96
N VAL A 151 10.58 -17.47 -4.79
CA VAL A 151 9.14 -17.57 -4.59
C VAL A 151 8.40 -16.48 -5.37
N VAL A 152 8.88 -15.24 -5.24
CA VAL A 152 8.28 -14.08 -5.90
C VAL A 152 8.49 -14.16 -7.41
N MET A 153 9.69 -14.50 -7.88
CA MET A 153 9.98 -14.63 -9.31
C MET A 153 9.19 -15.75 -9.97
N LYS A 154 9.00 -16.88 -9.29
CA LYS A 154 8.13 -17.97 -9.77
C LYS A 154 6.68 -17.49 -9.94
N LYS A 155 6.14 -16.69 -8.99
CA LYS A 155 4.77 -16.17 -9.04
C LYS A 155 4.59 -15.11 -10.13
N MET A 156 5.66 -14.36 -10.45
CA MET A 156 5.64 -13.27 -11.45
C MET A 156 6.08 -13.72 -12.85
N LYS A 157 6.50 -14.97 -13.03
CA LYS A 157 7.12 -15.50 -14.26
C LYS A 157 6.34 -15.17 -15.53
N ASP A 158 5.01 -15.32 -15.50
CA ASP A 158 4.15 -15.14 -16.68
C ASP A 158 3.78 -13.68 -16.96
N LYS A 159 4.13 -12.77 -16.04
CA LYS A 159 3.81 -11.33 -16.13
C LYS A 159 5.02 -10.46 -16.46
N LEU A 160 6.22 -10.97 -16.21
CA LEU A 160 7.44 -10.25 -16.50
C LEU A 160 7.97 -10.58 -17.90
N SER A 161 8.21 -9.55 -18.72
CA SER A 161 8.98 -9.72 -19.94
C SER A 161 10.43 -10.14 -19.61
N LYS A 162 11.14 -10.71 -20.59
CA LYS A 162 12.54 -11.13 -20.41
C LYS A 162 13.43 -9.98 -19.92
N THR A 163 13.24 -8.78 -20.46
CA THR A 163 13.99 -7.59 -20.05
C THR A 163 13.66 -7.18 -18.61
N MET A 164 12.36 -7.10 -18.24
CA MET A 164 11.95 -6.75 -16.88
C MET A 164 12.44 -7.76 -15.85
N LYS A 165 12.48 -9.04 -16.21
CA LYS A 165 13.01 -10.09 -15.35
C LYS A 165 14.48 -9.83 -15.03
N GLY A 166 15.31 -9.54 -16.06
CA GLY A 166 16.71 -9.19 -15.85
C GLY A 166 16.92 -7.94 -15.00
N GLU A 167 16.06 -6.91 -15.17
CA GLU A 167 16.13 -5.69 -14.37
C GLU A 167 15.77 -5.93 -12.89
N VAL A 168 14.76 -6.77 -12.61
CA VAL A 168 14.38 -7.15 -11.24
C VAL A 168 15.50 -7.99 -10.61
N GLU A 169 16.02 -8.99 -11.31
CA GLU A 169 17.13 -9.83 -10.83
C GLU A 169 18.39 -9.00 -10.54
N ALA A 170 18.71 -8.03 -11.41
CA ALA A 170 19.84 -7.10 -11.18
C ALA A 170 19.60 -6.17 -9.96
N SER A 171 18.34 -5.86 -9.65
CA SER A 171 17.99 -5.04 -8.48
C SER A 171 18.02 -5.83 -7.18
N LEU A 172 17.78 -7.15 -7.23
CA LEU A 172 17.86 -8.05 -6.08
C LEU A 172 19.30 -8.42 -5.72
N ALA A 173 20.25 -8.33 -6.68
CA ALA A 173 21.65 -8.63 -6.46
C ALA A 173 22.46 -7.50 -5.78
N LYS A 174 21.84 -6.34 -5.55
CA LYS A 174 22.45 -5.16 -4.89
C LYS A 174 22.14 -5.14 -3.42
#